data_77f2e577077ea1ed8df83436f25d7e26
#
_entry.id   77f2e577077ea1ed8df83436f25d7e26
#
_cell.length_a   1.000
_cell.length_b   1.000
_cell.length_c   1.000
_cell.angle_alpha   90.00
_cell.angle_beta   90.00
_cell.angle_gamma   90.00
#
_symmetry.space_group_name_H-M   'P 1'
#
loop_
_entity.id
_entity.type
_entity.pdbx_description
1 polymer ?
#
loop_
_entity_poly.entity_id
_entity_poly.type
_entity_poly.pdbx_seq_one_letter_code
_entity_poly.pdbx_strand_id
1 'polypeptide(L)'
;MSNVPTVDILTNVKGTNYRLVAEADYEKAWQNSRFTGGARYTGSWSKSEYAELDQESRTHWDNVYAFGEYWRRIDGKVDFTVGAGVVYNKNITGDVATSSFYVRPKLNLRYKASKVSTFRLNFSAYGNAPSISQLTNVRQQIDNAQVSVGNAKLKDYTTYRTQLQYELTKGAFYGYLRSTYRYSHKPIMEYKYWEGQNIISSYANHKNAHVFNHEAHLALNNWKNWVSANVHVGLNRYIMHGNDYTHTYNNYYWNGYVEVSHWGWSIGAQVQSNYKSLWGESISGGESAHIIALMYQYKRAVFMLGCMNPFSNDFKVESENRNRYAGYKRTSYLRATQKLCVLGVRWNINWGRKHNSGAKRLNNEGSSESVKAAGKG
;
A
#
# COMPACT_ATOMS: atom_id res chain seq x y z
N MET A 1 -35.93 25.01 -10.67
CA MET A 1 -35.02 23.89 -10.94
C MET A 1 -34.19 24.29 -12.14
N SER A 2 -32.92 24.60 -11.97
CA SER A 2 -32.02 24.93 -13.09
C SER A 2 -31.72 23.65 -13.84
N ASN A 3 -32.11 23.57 -15.11
CA ASN A 3 -31.67 22.54 -16.04
C ASN A 3 -30.14 22.67 -16.22
N VAL A 4 -29.37 22.02 -15.37
CA VAL A 4 -27.95 21.80 -15.66
C VAL A 4 -27.90 20.79 -16.80
N PRO A 5 -27.35 21.12 -17.97
CA PRO A 5 -27.26 20.18 -19.07
C PRO A 5 -26.43 18.97 -18.60
N THR A 6 -27.03 17.80 -18.67
CA THR A 6 -26.32 16.53 -18.42
C THR A 6 -25.42 16.28 -19.63
N VAL A 7 -24.12 16.24 -19.41
CA VAL A 7 -23.17 15.81 -20.43
C VAL A 7 -22.85 14.36 -20.18
N ASP A 8 -23.18 13.48 -21.13
CA ASP A 8 -22.75 12.10 -21.13
C ASP A 8 -21.27 12.05 -21.51
N ILE A 9 -20.43 11.72 -20.54
CA ILE A 9 -18.99 11.55 -20.75
C ILE A 9 -18.72 10.05 -20.86
N LEU A 10 -18.52 9.58 -22.09
CA LEU A 10 -18.07 8.21 -22.35
C LEU A 10 -16.55 8.23 -22.47
N THR A 11 -15.86 7.38 -21.71
CA THR A 11 -14.42 7.21 -21.81
C THR A 11 -14.10 5.73 -21.93
N ASN A 12 -13.66 5.31 -23.11
CA ASN A 12 -13.22 3.95 -23.38
C ASN A 12 -11.71 3.96 -23.63
N VAL A 13 -10.96 3.31 -22.72
CA VAL A 13 -9.50 3.25 -22.80
C VAL A 13 -9.06 1.82 -22.95
N LYS A 14 -8.34 1.53 -24.06
CA LYS A 14 -7.69 0.24 -24.29
C LYS A 14 -6.20 0.36 -23.98
N GLY A 15 -5.73 -0.42 -23.00
CA GLY A 15 -4.32 -0.46 -22.61
C GLY A 15 -3.63 -1.75 -23.04
N THR A 16 -2.43 -1.64 -23.60
CA THR A 16 -1.54 -2.78 -23.91
C THR A 16 -0.20 -2.53 -23.21
N ASN A 17 0.30 -3.53 -22.48
CA ASN A 17 1.56 -3.42 -21.77
C ASN A 17 2.42 -4.67 -21.98
N TYR A 18 3.68 -4.47 -22.36
CA TYR A 18 4.72 -5.50 -22.43
C TYR A 18 5.79 -5.20 -21.40
N ARG A 19 6.26 -6.24 -20.71
CA ARG A 19 7.29 -6.11 -19.69
C ARG A 19 8.36 -7.18 -19.86
N LEU A 20 9.63 -6.75 -19.82
CA LEU A 20 10.81 -7.61 -19.76
C LEU A 20 11.50 -7.44 -18.41
N VAL A 21 11.85 -8.55 -17.77
CA VAL A 21 12.63 -8.54 -16.52
C VAL A 21 13.80 -9.51 -16.68
N ALA A 22 14.99 -9.00 -16.43
CA ALA A 22 16.22 -9.80 -16.32
C ALA A 22 16.83 -9.55 -14.94
N GLU A 23 17.19 -10.62 -14.22
CA GLU A 23 17.72 -10.54 -12.85
C GLU A 23 18.86 -11.54 -12.68
N ALA A 24 19.91 -11.13 -11.99
CA ALA A 24 21.03 -11.97 -11.61
C ALA A 24 21.39 -11.69 -10.15
N ASP A 25 21.40 -12.73 -9.32
CA ASP A 25 21.74 -12.66 -7.91
C ASP A 25 22.90 -13.60 -7.58
N TYR A 26 23.76 -13.12 -6.69
CA TYR A 26 24.86 -13.85 -6.12
C TYR A 26 24.74 -13.86 -4.60
N GLU A 27 24.89 -15.04 -3.99
CA GLU A 27 24.92 -15.19 -2.54
C GLU A 27 26.13 -16.02 -2.11
N LYS A 28 26.86 -15.51 -1.12
CA LYS A 28 27.92 -16.24 -0.44
C LYS A 28 27.65 -16.23 1.06
N ALA A 29 27.46 -17.40 1.64
CA ALA A 29 27.20 -17.59 3.05
C ALA A 29 28.45 -18.14 3.76
N TRP A 30 28.68 -17.65 4.98
CA TRP A 30 29.64 -18.16 5.96
C TRP A 30 28.86 -18.54 7.22
N GLN A 31 29.52 -19.09 8.24
CA GLN A 31 28.86 -19.59 9.44
C GLN A 31 27.95 -18.55 10.12
N ASN A 32 28.40 -17.32 10.28
CA ASN A 32 27.66 -16.25 10.97
C ASN A 32 27.47 -14.98 10.13
N SER A 33 27.72 -15.04 8.83
CA SER A 33 27.58 -13.91 7.93
C SER A 33 27.20 -14.34 6.53
N ARG A 34 26.66 -13.41 5.76
CA ARG A 34 26.24 -13.63 4.39
C ARG A 34 26.39 -12.33 3.60
N PHE A 35 26.94 -12.45 2.42
CA PHE A 35 26.90 -11.39 1.40
C PHE A 35 25.90 -11.78 0.33
N THR A 36 25.06 -10.84 -0.08
CA THR A 36 24.14 -10.97 -1.19
C THR A 36 24.31 -9.76 -2.10
N GLY A 37 24.48 -9.97 -3.37
CA GLY A 37 24.58 -8.89 -4.36
C GLY A 37 23.85 -9.29 -5.63
N GLY A 38 23.33 -8.32 -6.36
CA GLY A 38 22.59 -8.61 -7.57
C GLY A 38 22.36 -7.40 -8.43
N ALA A 39 21.88 -7.67 -9.64
CA ALA A 39 21.45 -6.65 -10.58
C ALA A 39 20.15 -7.07 -11.25
N ARG A 40 19.28 -6.11 -11.52
CA ARG A 40 17.99 -6.30 -12.17
C ARG A 40 17.77 -5.21 -13.22
N TYR A 41 17.38 -5.64 -14.40
CA TYR A 41 16.83 -4.79 -15.44
C TYR A 41 15.33 -5.03 -15.58
N THR A 42 14.56 -3.96 -15.73
CA THR A 42 13.14 -4.02 -16.07
C THR A 42 12.85 -3.02 -17.17
N GLY A 43 12.38 -3.50 -18.32
CA GLY A 43 11.84 -2.69 -19.41
C GLY A 43 10.33 -2.85 -19.48
N SER A 44 9.58 -1.77 -19.68
CA SER A 44 8.14 -1.78 -19.83
C SER A 44 7.71 -0.86 -20.97
N TRP A 45 6.86 -1.35 -21.85
CA TRP A 45 6.32 -0.64 -23.01
C TRP A 45 4.80 -0.65 -22.91
N SER A 46 4.21 0.53 -22.78
CA SER A 46 2.77 0.68 -22.58
C SER A 46 2.20 1.56 -23.68
N LYS A 47 1.07 1.14 -24.23
CA LYS A 47 0.24 1.90 -25.18
C LYS A 47 -1.15 2.02 -24.60
N SER A 48 -1.70 3.22 -24.56
CA SER A 48 -3.08 3.50 -24.16
C SER A 48 -3.79 4.24 -25.28
N GLU A 49 -4.87 3.67 -25.77
CA GLU A 49 -5.72 4.21 -26.85
C GLU A 49 -7.01 4.75 -26.22
N TYR A 50 -7.34 5.99 -26.50
CA TYR A 50 -8.53 6.71 -26.02
C TYR A 50 -9.47 6.87 -27.23
N ALA A 51 -10.40 5.92 -27.40
CA ALA A 51 -11.21 5.80 -28.61
C ALA A 51 -12.04 7.06 -28.91
N GLU A 52 -12.62 7.69 -27.87
CA GLU A 52 -13.49 8.86 -28.04
C GLU A 52 -12.73 10.15 -28.34
N LEU A 53 -11.43 10.17 -28.05
CA LEU A 53 -10.57 11.34 -28.26
C LEU A 53 -9.71 11.20 -29.52
N ASP A 54 -9.74 10.03 -30.16
CA ASP A 54 -8.83 9.66 -31.25
C ASP A 54 -7.35 9.96 -30.91
N GLN A 55 -6.97 9.66 -29.67
CA GLN A 55 -5.65 9.92 -29.14
C GLN A 55 -5.02 8.66 -28.58
N GLU A 56 -3.70 8.59 -28.66
CA GLU A 56 -2.91 7.54 -28.02
C GLU A 56 -1.81 8.13 -27.13
N SER A 57 -1.48 7.42 -26.07
CA SER A 57 -0.33 7.69 -25.23
C SER A 57 0.59 6.47 -25.20
N ARG A 58 1.87 6.68 -25.52
CA ARG A 58 2.91 5.65 -25.45
C ARG A 58 3.89 6.00 -24.36
N THR A 59 4.17 5.04 -23.49
CA THR A 59 5.15 5.18 -22.43
C THR A 59 6.14 4.02 -22.48
N HIS A 60 7.43 4.35 -22.46
CA HIS A 60 8.52 3.39 -22.32
C HIS A 60 9.25 3.69 -21.01
N TRP A 61 9.50 2.66 -20.21
CA TRP A 61 10.15 2.78 -18.92
C TRP A 61 11.27 1.73 -18.81
N ASP A 62 12.50 2.20 -18.52
CA ASP A 62 13.64 1.38 -18.21
C ASP A 62 14.06 1.57 -16.75
N ASN A 63 14.29 0.50 -16.04
CA ASN A 63 14.83 0.50 -14.70
C ASN A 63 16.02 -0.45 -14.59
N VAL A 64 17.14 0.09 -14.15
CA VAL A 64 18.34 -0.69 -13.80
C VAL A 64 18.57 -0.54 -12.30
N TYR A 65 18.66 -1.66 -11.60
CA TYR A 65 18.94 -1.72 -10.18
C TYR A 65 20.09 -2.66 -9.90
N ALA A 66 21.09 -2.22 -9.14
CA ALA A 66 22.16 -3.06 -8.65
C ALA A 66 22.34 -2.84 -7.15
N PHE A 67 22.66 -3.88 -6.40
CA PHE A 67 22.77 -3.81 -4.94
C PHE A 67 23.81 -4.75 -4.37
N GLY A 68 24.25 -4.42 -3.14
CA GLY A 68 25.03 -5.31 -2.28
C GLY A 68 24.57 -5.16 -0.84
N GLU A 69 24.47 -6.30 -0.15
CA GLU A 69 24.04 -6.38 1.23
C GLU A 69 24.95 -7.34 2.01
N TYR A 70 25.30 -6.96 3.24
CA TYR A 70 26.06 -7.80 4.16
C TYR A 70 25.23 -8.01 5.43
N TRP A 71 24.96 -9.26 5.76
CA TRP A 71 24.31 -9.68 6.98
C TRP A 71 25.31 -10.38 7.90
N ARG A 72 25.22 -10.10 9.21
CA ARG A 72 26.04 -10.79 10.22
C ARG A 72 25.25 -10.99 11.52
N ARG A 73 25.55 -12.13 12.17
CA ARG A 73 25.09 -12.47 13.52
C ARG A 73 26.26 -12.44 14.50
N ILE A 74 26.09 -11.76 15.62
CA ILE A 74 27.09 -11.64 16.71
C ILE A 74 26.48 -12.22 17.98
N ASP A 75 27.17 -13.20 18.58
CA ASP A 75 26.85 -13.88 19.85
C ASP A 75 25.39 -14.33 19.99
N GLY A 76 24.71 -14.61 18.87
CA GLY A 76 23.31 -15.00 18.84
C GLY A 76 22.32 -13.92 19.33
N LYS A 77 22.82 -12.76 19.76
CA LYS A 77 22.02 -11.64 20.31
C LYS A 77 21.78 -10.51 19.31
N VAL A 78 22.76 -10.23 18.48
CA VAL A 78 22.68 -9.13 17.51
C VAL A 78 22.69 -9.71 16.10
N ASP A 79 21.68 -9.38 15.31
CA ASP A 79 21.70 -9.58 13.86
C ASP A 79 21.66 -8.22 13.20
N PHE A 80 22.54 -7.96 12.25
CA PHE A 80 22.47 -6.75 11.45
C PHE A 80 22.60 -7.05 9.97
N THR A 81 21.96 -6.23 9.15
CA THR A 81 22.16 -6.17 7.70
C THR A 81 22.46 -4.73 7.35
N VAL A 82 23.55 -4.51 6.64
CA VAL A 82 23.86 -3.23 6.02
C VAL A 82 24.00 -3.45 4.52
N GLY A 83 23.46 -2.55 3.75
CA GLY A 83 23.54 -2.64 2.30
C GLY A 83 23.23 -1.32 1.61
N ALA A 84 23.51 -1.29 0.34
CA ALA A 84 23.14 -0.20 -0.54
C ALA A 84 22.82 -0.75 -1.93
N GLY A 85 21.93 -0.08 -2.61
CA GLY A 85 21.66 -0.28 -4.02
C GLY A 85 21.66 1.04 -4.77
N VAL A 86 21.86 0.97 -6.06
CA VAL A 86 21.77 2.10 -6.97
C VAL A 86 20.70 1.83 -8.01
N VAL A 87 19.91 2.84 -8.31
CA VAL A 87 18.82 2.75 -9.29
C VAL A 87 19.01 3.83 -10.33
N TYR A 88 18.89 3.44 -11.58
CA TYR A 88 18.74 4.33 -12.71
C TYR A 88 17.41 4.04 -13.39
N ASN A 89 16.56 5.07 -13.51
CA ASN A 89 15.29 5.01 -14.23
C ASN A 89 15.31 5.96 -15.42
N LYS A 90 14.72 5.53 -16.53
CA LYS A 90 14.42 6.37 -17.68
C LYS A 90 12.98 6.17 -18.09
N ASN A 91 12.23 7.26 -18.19
CA ASN A 91 10.86 7.30 -18.70
C ASN A 91 10.81 8.09 -19.98
N ILE A 92 10.12 7.58 -20.99
CA ILE A 92 9.81 8.28 -22.24
C ILE A 92 8.29 8.23 -22.41
N THR A 93 7.64 9.39 -22.44
CA THR A 93 6.20 9.50 -22.68
C THR A 93 5.95 10.49 -23.80
N GLY A 94 5.49 10.01 -24.97
CA GLY A 94 5.50 10.80 -26.19
C GLY A 94 6.92 11.27 -26.52
N ASP A 95 7.09 12.58 -26.69
CA ASP A 95 8.39 13.22 -26.98
C ASP A 95 9.18 13.64 -25.73
N VAL A 96 8.63 13.39 -24.53
CA VAL A 96 9.27 13.80 -23.28
C VAL A 96 10.02 12.63 -22.66
N ALA A 97 11.34 12.82 -22.49
CA ALA A 97 12.21 11.88 -21.78
C ALA A 97 12.62 12.46 -20.41
N THR A 98 12.50 11.65 -19.36
CA THR A 98 12.97 11.98 -18.01
C THR A 98 13.85 10.86 -17.49
N SER A 99 14.85 11.20 -16.66
CA SER A 99 15.68 10.21 -16.00
C SER A 99 15.86 10.55 -14.52
N SER A 100 16.09 9.53 -13.72
CA SER A 100 16.29 9.64 -12.28
C SER A 100 17.40 8.67 -11.86
N PHE A 101 18.27 9.14 -10.97
CA PHE A 101 19.27 8.32 -10.31
C PHE A 101 19.16 8.52 -8.79
N TYR A 102 19.16 7.42 -8.03
CA TYR A 102 19.15 7.50 -6.58
C TYR A 102 19.78 6.27 -5.94
N VAL A 103 20.22 6.45 -4.70
CA VAL A 103 20.81 5.39 -3.87
C VAL A 103 19.76 4.87 -2.90
N ARG A 104 19.74 3.55 -2.66
CA ARG A 104 18.85 2.85 -1.75
C ARG A 104 19.64 2.24 -0.58
N PRO A 105 20.00 3.02 0.44
CA PRO A 105 20.63 2.49 1.64
C PRO A 105 19.63 1.60 2.40
N LYS A 106 20.17 0.59 3.08
CA LYS A 106 19.41 -0.34 3.94
C LYS A 106 20.22 -0.66 5.19
N LEU A 107 19.58 -0.52 6.34
CA LEU A 107 20.10 -0.97 7.62
C LEU A 107 18.97 -1.69 8.36
N ASN A 108 19.22 -2.94 8.75
CA ASN A 108 18.36 -3.65 9.67
C ASN A 108 19.20 -4.09 10.85
N LEU A 109 18.77 -3.76 12.05
CA LEU A 109 19.39 -4.16 13.31
C LEU A 109 18.34 -4.84 14.16
N ARG A 110 18.64 -6.03 14.66
CA ARG A 110 17.85 -6.74 15.66
C ARG A 110 18.73 -7.06 16.86
N TYR A 111 18.31 -6.62 18.03
CA TYR A 111 18.97 -6.88 19.29
C TYR A 111 18.04 -7.64 20.23
N LYS A 112 18.40 -8.88 20.56
CA LYS A 112 17.72 -9.70 21.56
C LYS A 112 18.24 -9.31 22.94
N ALA A 113 17.55 -8.39 23.62
CA ALA A 113 17.95 -7.92 24.94
C ALA A 113 17.79 -9.02 25.99
N SER A 114 16.79 -9.90 25.81
CA SER A 114 16.57 -11.07 26.66
C SER A 114 15.89 -12.19 25.88
N LYS A 115 15.54 -13.31 26.56
CA LYS A 115 14.73 -14.38 25.98
C LYS A 115 13.32 -13.94 25.60
N VAL A 116 12.83 -12.84 26.17
CA VAL A 116 11.46 -12.35 26.01
C VAL A 116 11.38 -11.00 25.31
N SER A 117 12.47 -10.24 25.18
CA SER A 117 12.46 -8.90 24.61
C SER A 117 13.43 -8.72 23.47
N THR A 118 12.99 -8.04 22.40
CA THR A 118 13.75 -7.76 21.19
C THR A 118 13.55 -6.33 20.75
N PHE A 119 14.63 -5.65 20.40
CA PHE A 119 14.61 -4.35 19.74
C PHE A 119 14.93 -4.53 18.25
N ARG A 120 14.25 -3.78 17.40
CA ARG A 120 14.51 -3.72 15.95
C ARG A 120 14.61 -2.28 15.50
N LEU A 121 15.63 -1.99 14.72
CA LEU A 121 15.78 -0.75 13.99
C LEU A 121 15.91 -1.09 12.51
N ASN A 122 15.05 -0.50 11.70
CA ASN A 122 15.10 -0.62 10.24
C ASN A 122 15.19 0.77 9.63
N PHE A 123 16.12 0.95 8.72
CA PHE A 123 16.25 2.12 7.89
C PHE A 123 16.38 1.70 6.44
N SER A 124 15.63 2.35 5.56
CA SER A 124 15.72 2.11 4.11
C SER A 124 15.29 3.33 3.32
N ALA A 125 15.83 3.47 2.12
CA ALA A 125 15.30 4.37 1.12
C ALA A 125 14.83 3.58 -0.10
N TYR A 126 13.75 4.04 -0.72
CA TYR A 126 13.20 3.46 -1.95
C TYR A 126 12.65 4.55 -2.86
N GLY A 127 12.75 4.31 -4.15
CA GLY A 127 12.20 5.19 -5.17
C GLY A 127 10.75 4.84 -5.49
N ASN A 128 10.02 5.87 -5.90
CA ASN A 128 8.64 5.75 -6.36
C ASN A 128 8.59 6.39 -7.75
N ALA A 129 8.38 5.57 -8.76
CA ALA A 129 8.19 6.03 -10.13
C ALA A 129 6.77 6.57 -10.34
N PRO A 130 6.57 7.54 -11.24
CA PRO A 130 5.24 7.96 -11.62
C PRO A 130 4.49 6.82 -12.32
N SER A 131 3.18 6.72 -12.09
CA SER A 131 2.31 5.77 -12.79
C SER A 131 2.05 6.23 -14.23
N ILE A 132 1.62 5.31 -15.10
CA ILE A 132 1.27 5.62 -16.49
C ILE A 132 0.16 6.68 -16.55
N SER A 133 -0.83 6.58 -15.67
CA SER A 133 -1.94 7.56 -15.59
C SER A 133 -1.47 8.96 -15.16
N GLN A 134 -0.40 9.05 -14.39
CA GLN A 134 0.20 10.34 -13.99
C GLN A 134 1.06 10.95 -15.11
N LEU A 135 1.58 10.12 -16.02
CA LEU A 135 2.46 10.56 -17.11
C LEU A 135 1.69 10.95 -18.39
N THR A 136 0.49 10.37 -18.62
CA THR A 136 -0.27 10.59 -19.86
C THR A 136 -0.62 12.07 -20.05
N ASN A 137 -0.36 12.60 -21.25
CA ASN A 137 -0.70 13.96 -21.63
C ASN A 137 -2.10 14.10 -22.26
N VAL A 138 -2.85 12.99 -22.36
CA VAL A 138 -4.21 13.01 -22.88
C VAL A 138 -5.14 13.68 -21.88
N ARG A 139 -5.86 14.71 -22.36
CA ARG A 139 -6.85 15.47 -21.57
C ARG A 139 -8.17 14.69 -21.54
N GLN A 140 -8.62 14.38 -20.33
CA GLN A 140 -9.87 13.66 -20.11
C GLN A 140 -10.86 14.55 -19.37
N GLN A 141 -12.05 14.73 -19.93
CA GLN A 141 -13.13 15.46 -19.26
C GLN A 141 -13.63 14.60 -18.08
N ILE A 142 -13.72 15.20 -16.89
CA ILE A 142 -14.27 14.57 -15.67
C ILE A 142 -15.74 14.96 -15.53
N ASP A 143 -16.03 16.25 -15.69
CA ASP A 143 -17.36 16.85 -15.68
C ASP A 143 -17.37 18.13 -16.53
N ASN A 144 -18.44 18.91 -16.48
CA ASN A 144 -18.61 20.13 -17.30
C ASN A 144 -17.55 21.21 -17.03
N ALA A 145 -16.86 21.17 -15.89
CA ALA A 145 -15.92 22.20 -15.46
C ALA A 145 -14.54 21.64 -15.13
N GLN A 146 -14.35 20.29 -15.10
CA GLN A 146 -13.12 19.68 -14.66
C GLN A 146 -12.51 18.77 -15.74
N VAL A 147 -11.21 18.95 -15.96
CA VAL A 147 -10.39 18.14 -16.87
C VAL A 147 -9.25 17.52 -16.12
N SER A 148 -8.97 16.24 -16.34
CA SER A 148 -7.78 15.54 -15.84
C SER A 148 -6.75 15.44 -16.95
N VAL A 149 -5.50 15.75 -16.60
CA VAL A 149 -4.34 15.57 -17.49
C VAL A 149 -3.13 15.17 -16.65
N GLY A 150 -2.37 14.17 -17.07
CA GLY A 150 -1.12 13.82 -16.41
C GLY A 150 0.00 14.82 -16.77
N ASN A 151 1.22 14.48 -16.36
CA ASN A 151 2.39 15.31 -16.58
C ASN A 151 3.60 14.42 -16.96
N ALA A 152 3.95 14.41 -18.24
CA ALA A 152 5.07 13.62 -18.75
C ALA A 152 6.45 14.06 -18.19
N LYS A 153 6.54 15.25 -17.55
CA LYS A 153 7.79 15.78 -16.96
C LYS A 153 8.02 15.30 -15.52
N LEU A 154 7.14 14.45 -14.95
CA LEU A 154 7.31 13.92 -13.61
C LEU A 154 8.60 13.10 -13.50
N LYS A 155 9.25 13.24 -12.35
CA LYS A 155 10.45 12.47 -11.99
C LYS A 155 10.13 11.57 -10.81
N ASP A 156 10.84 10.46 -10.71
CA ASP A 156 10.81 9.60 -9.53
C ASP A 156 11.11 10.42 -8.28
N TYR A 157 10.53 10.01 -7.16
CA TYR A 157 10.85 10.58 -5.87
C TYR A 157 11.33 9.51 -4.90
N THR A 158 12.12 9.92 -3.91
CA THR A 158 12.68 9.01 -2.93
C THR A 158 11.96 9.15 -1.59
N THR A 159 11.62 8.01 -0.99
CA THR A 159 11.09 7.92 0.38
C THR A 159 12.11 7.25 1.28
N TYR A 160 12.47 7.92 2.36
CA TYR A 160 13.27 7.40 3.46
C TYR A 160 12.35 6.92 4.57
N ARG A 161 12.56 5.71 5.05
CA ARG A 161 11.77 5.10 6.13
C ARG A 161 12.68 4.67 7.25
N THR A 162 12.40 5.15 8.46
CA THR A 162 13.00 4.69 9.71
C THR A 162 11.93 4.05 10.57
N GLN A 163 12.19 2.88 11.11
CA GLN A 163 11.28 2.17 12.01
C GLN A 163 12.03 1.66 13.21
N LEU A 164 11.55 2.01 14.39
CA LEU A 164 11.97 1.46 15.67
C LEU A 164 10.84 0.62 16.24
N GLN A 165 11.17 -0.58 16.73
CA GLN A 165 10.20 -1.49 17.33
C GLN A 165 10.79 -2.16 18.55
N TYR A 166 10.02 -2.20 19.63
CA TYR A 166 10.26 -3.02 20.80
C TYR A 166 9.22 -4.13 20.86
N GLU A 167 9.67 -5.37 21.00
CA GLU A 167 8.82 -6.57 21.04
C GLU A 167 9.00 -7.27 22.39
N LEU A 168 7.90 -7.74 22.95
CA LEU A 168 7.85 -8.58 24.13
C LEU A 168 7.08 -9.87 23.82
N THR A 169 7.66 -11.03 24.15
CA THR A 169 7.00 -12.33 24.01
C THR A 169 7.21 -13.14 25.28
N LYS A 170 6.15 -13.47 26.01
CA LYS A 170 6.21 -14.25 27.25
C LYS A 170 5.03 -15.25 27.31
N GLY A 171 5.32 -16.51 27.11
CA GLY A 171 4.27 -17.53 27.02
C GLY A 171 3.26 -17.23 25.92
N ALA A 172 1.99 -17.15 26.28
CA ALA A 172 0.91 -16.80 25.36
C ALA A 172 0.84 -15.29 25.03
N PHE A 173 1.54 -14.43 25.78
CA PHE A 173 1.52 -12.98 25.57
C PHE A 173 2.54 -12.55 24.54
N TYR A 174 2.09 -11.73 23.60
CA TYR A 174 2.92 -11.01 22.63
C TYR A 174 2.51 -9.55 22.60
N GLY A 175 3.49 -8.66 22.53
CA GLY A 175 3.21 -7.25 22.37
C GLY A 175 4.34 -6.53 21.66
N TYR A 176 4.03 -5.40 21.03
CA TYR A 176 5.04 -4.50 20.50
C TYR A 176 4.60 -3.04 20.57
N LEU A 177 5.62 -2.18 20.67
CA LEU A 177 5.53 -0.75 20.40
C LEU A 177 6.34 -0.47 19.15
N ARG A 178 5.78 0.23 18.18
CA ARG A 178 6.43 0.55 16.92
C ARG A 178 6.26 2.03 16.60
N SER A 179 7.36 2.66 16.21
CA SER A 179 7.38 4.01 15.67
C SER A 179 8.00 3.98 14.28
N THR A 180 7.29 4.51 13.30
CA THR A 180 7.75 4.60 11.91
C THR A 180 7.69 6.05 11.47
N TYR A 181 8.78 6.54 10.92
CA TYR A 181 8.86 7.84 10.25
C TYR A 181 9.17 7.64 8.78
N ARG A 182 8.41 8.30 7.92
CA ARG A 182 8.63 8.34 6.47
C ARG A 182 8.79 9.79 6.02
N TYR A 183 9.87 10.04 5.32
CA TYR A 183 10.15 11.31 4.65
C TYR A 183 10.21 11.07 3.15
N SER A 184 9.34 11.72 2.39
CA SER A 184 9.37 11.68 0.92
C SER A 184 9.91 12.99 0.39
N HIS A 185 11.00 12.91 -0.39
CA HIS A 185 11.62 14.06 -1.06
C HIS A 185 11.03 14.22 -2.45
N LYS A 186 10.47 15.37 -2.74
CA LYS A 186 9.79 15.71 -4.01
C LYS A 186 8.68 14.72 -4.42
N PRO A 187 7.75 14.35 -3.50
CA PRO A 187 6.70 13.39 -3.81
C PRO A 187 5.82 13.89 -4.94
N ILE A 188 5.29 12.93 -5.72
CA ILE A 188 4.28 13.21 -6.73
C ILE A 188 2.93 13.33 -6.04
N MET A 189 2.28 14.48 -6.15
CA MET A 189 0.95 14.74 -5.62
C MET A 189 0.09 15.44 -6.67
N GLU A 190 -1.22 15.24 -6.57
CA GLU A 190 -2.20 15.96 -7.38
C GLU A 190 -2.20 17.45 -7.00
N TYR A 191 -2.39 18.29 -7.99
CA TYR A 191 -2.68 19.71 -7.81
C TYR A 191 -3.72 20.15 -8.84
N LYS A 192 -4.44 21.25 -8.53
CA LYS A 192 -5.47 21.79 -9.41
C LYS A 192 -5.21 23.25 -9.68
N TYR A 193 -5.54 23.68 -10.90
CA TYR A 193 -5.42 25.08 -11.33
C TYR A 193 -6.50 25.43 -12.33
N TRP A 194 -6.72 26.73 -12.52
CA TRP A 194 -7.64 27.25 -13.52
C TRP A 194 -6.97 27.40 -14.88
N GLU A 195 -7.66 26.97 -15.92
CA GLU A 195 -7.31 27.21 -17.32
C GLU A 195 -8.58 27.61 -18.08
N GLY A 196 -8.72 28.91 -18.38
CA GLY A 196 -9.97 29.43 -18.91
C GLY A 196 -11.15 29.23 -17.96
N GLN A 197 -12.16 28.46 -18.40
CA GLN A 197 -13.35 28.14 -17.60
C GLN A 197 -13.26 26.77 -16.91
N ASN A 198 -12.14 26.03 -17.09
CA ASN A 198 -11.98 24.69 -16.57
C ASN A 198 -11.01 24.64 -15.39
N ILE A 199 -11.31 23.77 -14.43
CA ILE A 199 -10.38 23.36 -13.39
C ILE A 199 -9.60 22.15 -13.91
N ILE A 200 -8.29 22.31 -14.03
CA ILE A 200 -7.41 21.24 -14.48
C ILE A 200 -6.86 20.51 -13.26
N SER A 201 -7.09 19.18 -13.19
CA SER A 201 -6.43 18.29 -12.23
C SER A 201 -5.22 17.68 -12.90
N SER A 202 -4.04 17.84 -12.30
CA SER A 202 -2.77 17.33 -12.81
C SER A 202 -1.85 16.88 -11.67
N TYR A 203 -0.63 16.48 -11.99
CA TYR A 203 0.36 15.98 -11.03
C TYR A 203 1.66 16.78 -11.13
N ALA A 204 2.31 16.99 -10.00
CA ALA A 204 3.62 17.62 -9.92
C ALA A 204 4.50 16.95 -8.86
N ASN A 205 5.82 17.10 -8.98
CA ASN A 205 6.72 16.84 -7.88
C ASN A 205 6.64 18.03 -6.91
N HIS A 206 6.11 17.79 -5.70
CA HIS A 206 5.94 18.79 -4.65
C HIS A 206 7.17 18.86 -3.73
N LYS A 207 7.16 19.72 -2.68
CA LYS A 207 8.32 19.94 -1.82
C LYS A 207 8.71 18.67 -1.05
N ASN A 208 7.87 18.25 -0.13
CA ASN A 208 8.11 17.06 0.70
C ASN A 208 6.84 16.58 1.40
N ALA A 209 6.93 15.35 1.94
CA ALA A 209 5.89 14.78 2.78
C ALA A 209 6.53 14.07 3.98
N HIS A 210 5.90 14.24 5.14
CA HIS A 210 6.28 13.57 6.38
C HIS A 210 5.10 12.75 6.88
N VAL A 211 5.36 11.49 7.26
CA VAL A 211 4.36 10.63 7.88
C VAL A 211 4.97 9.98 9.11
N PHE A 212 4.38 10.25 10.26
CA PHE A 212 4.69 9.62 11.53
C PHE A 212 3.59 8.60 11.82
N ASN A 213 3.97 7.38 12.14
CA ASN A 213 3.08 6.33 12.57
C ASN A 213 3.59 5.76 13.89
N HIS A 214 2.78 5.82 14.93
CA HIS A 214 3.04 5.22 16.24
C HIS A 214 1.95 4.21 16.53
N GLU A 215 2.33 3.00 16.89
CA GLU A 215 1.40 1.92 17.13
C GLU A 215 1.81 1.05 18.31
N ALA A 216 0.81 0.55 19.01
CA ALA A 216 0.95 -0.45 20.06
C ALA A 216 0.03 -1.65 19.72
N HIS A 217 0.56 -2.83 19.96
CA HIS A 217 -0.16 -4.08 19.77
C HIS A 217 0.05 -4.97 20.99
N LEU A 218 -1.04 -5.56 21.47
CA LEU A 218 -1.04 -6.59 22.50
C LEU A 218 -1.85 -7.78 22.00
N ALA A 219 -1.32 -8.97 22.19
CA ALA A 219 -1.98 -10.21 21.81
C ALA A 219 -1.86 -11.27 22.91
N LEU A 220 -2.90 -12.03 23.07
CA LEU A 220 -2.97 -13.25 23.83
C LEU A 220 -3.20 -14.39 22.81
N ASN A 221 -2.22 -15.28 22.64
CA ASN A 221 -2.25 -16.30 21.63
C ASN A 221 -2.55 -17.66 22.25
N ASN A 222 -3.68 -18.25 21.91
CA ASN A 222 -4.09 -19.60 22.30
C ASN A 222 -3.91 -19.87 23.81
N TRP A 223 -4.31 -18.90 24.66
CA TRP A 223 -4.20 -19.04 26.10
C TRP A 223 -5.05 -20.19 26.61
N LYS A 224 -4.46 -21.07 27.42
CA LYS A 224 -5.07 -22.31 27.88
C LYS A 224 -5.62 -23.19 26.76
N ASN A 225 -5.09 -23.07 25.53
CA ASN A 225 -5.52 -23.79 24.32
C ASN A 225 -6.92 -23.46 23.80
N TRP A 226 -7.52 -22.34 24.21
CA TRP A 226 -8.86 -22.02 23.75
C TRP A 226 -9.18 -20.53 23.57
N VAL A 227 -8.37 -19.61 24.08
CA VAL A 227 -8.61 -18.16 23.91
C VAL A 227 -7.49 -17.49 23.15
N SER A 228 -7.85 -16.76 22.09
CA SER A 228 -6.98 -15.82 21.39
C SER A 228 -7.63 -14.44 21.38
N ALA A 229 -6.86 -13.40 21.69
CA ALA A 229 -7.35 -12.03 21.63
C ALA A 229 -6.21 -11.09 21.22
N ASN A 230 -6.53 -10.01 20.53
CA ASN A 230 -5.56 -8.95 20.32
C ASN A 230 -6.23 -7.58 20.27
N VAL A 231 -5.45 -6.57 20.56
CA VAL A 231 -5.79 -5.17 20.37
C VAL A 231 -4.61 -4.46 19.73
N HIS A 232 -4.91 -3.63 18.75
CA HIS A 232 -3.96 -2.80 18.05
C HIS A 232 -4.50 -1.37 18.03
N VAL A 233 -3.69 -0.42 18.45
CA VAL A 233 -4.01 1.01 18.45
C VAL A 233 -2.89 1.76 17.74
N GLY A 234 -3.24 2.81 17.04
CA GLY A 234 -2.24 3.61 16.34
C GLY A 234 -2.67 5.05 16.12
N LEU A 235 -1.64 5.86 15.91
CA LEU A 235 -1.72 7.26 15.55
C LEU A 235 -0.88 7.49 14.29
N ASN A 236 -1.48 8.08 13.27
CA ASN A 236 -0.76 8.62 12.11
C ASN A 236 -0.83 10.15 12.14
N ARG A 237 0.30 10.79 11.94
CA ARG A 237 0.39 12.22 11.66
C ARG A 237 0.98 12.41 10.28
N TYR A 238 0.24 13.08 9.43
CA TYR A 238 0.61 13.42 8.06
C TYR A 238 0.90 14.91 7.97
N ILE A 239 1.99 15.29 7.32
CA ILE A 239 2.33 16.68 6.99
C ILE A 239 2.75 16.68 5.52
N MET A 240 1.94 17.34 4.68
CA MET A 240 2.15 17.40 3.23
C MET A 240 2.48 18.84 2.83
N HIS A 241 3.71 19.06 2.38
CA HIS A 241 4.16 20.34 1.87
C HIS A 241 4.06 20.34 0.34
N GLY A 242 2.98 20.89 -0.18
CA GLY A 242 2.83 21.17 -1.59
C GLY A 242 3.69 22.35 -2.03
N ASN A 243 3.58 22.75 -3.30
CA ASN A 243 4.30 23.91 -3.80
C ASN A 243 3.70 25.23 -3.26
N ASP A 244 2.39 25.25 -3.03
CA ASP A 244 1.60 26.42 -2.61
C ASP A 244 0.68 26.16 -1.41
N TYR A 245 0.78 24.99 -0.77
CA TYR A 245 -0.01 24.64 0.40
C TYR A 245 0.79 23.82 1.44
N THR A 246 0.24 23.76 2.65
CA THR A 246 0.66 22.80 3.69
C THR A 246 -0.58 22.26 4.37
N HIS A 247 -0.74 20.93 4.32
CA HIS A 247 -1.82 20.25 5.02
C HIS A 247 -1.29 19.31 6.08
N THR A 248 -1.93 19.32 7.23
CA THR A 248 -1.65 18.41 8.33
C THR A 248 -2.92 17.63 8.66
N TYR A 249 -2.77 16.35 8.93
CA TYR A 249 -3.87 15.48 9.35
C TYR A 249 -3.41 14.47 10.38
N ASN A 250 -4.20 14.28 11.43
CA ASN A 250 -3.99 13.24 12.44
C ASN A 250 -5.11 12.22 12.32
N ASN A 251 -4.74 10.94 12.30
CA ASN A 251 -5.67 9.84 12.28
C ASN A 251 -5.37 8.87 13.42
N TYR A 252 -6.35 8.68 14.30
CA TYR A 252 -6.32 7.66 15.35
C TYR A 252 -7.11 6.46 14.85
N TYR A 253 -6.56 5.27 15.04
CA TYR A 253 -7.21 4.04 14.64
C TYR A 253 -6.96 2.94 15.66
N TRP A 254 -7.88 2.01 15.70
CA TRP A 254 -7.76 0.83 16.54
C TRP A 254 -8.50 -0.34 15.90
N ASN A 255 -8.05 -1.54 16.21
CA ASN A 255 -8.78 -2.77 15.94
C ASN A 255 -8.61 -3.72 17.11
N GLY A 256 -9.59 -4.57 17.28
CA GLY A 256 -9.64 -5.60 18.30
C GLY A 256 -10.18 -6.89 17.72
N TYR A 257 -9.66 -8.00 18.20
CA TYR A 257 -10.10 -9.33 17.84
C TYR A 257 -10.14 -10.20 19.10
N VAL A 258 -11.15 -11.05 19.20
CA VAL A 258 -11.24 -12.11 20.20
C VAL A 258 -11.80 -13.35 19.56
N GLU A 259 -11.23 -14.50 19.92
CA GLU A 259 -11.72 -15.83 19.52
C GLU A 259 -11.68 -16.77 20.72
N VAL A 260 -12.74 -17.51 20.89
CA VAL A 260 -12.84 -18.60 21.85
C VAL A 260 -13.09 -19.89 21.08
N SER A 261 -12.20 -20.87 21.24
CA SER A 261 -12.26 -22.15 20.52
C SER A 261 -12.25 -23.32 21.49
N HIS A 262 -13.29 -24.15 21.47
CA HIS A 262 -13.40 -25.33 22.34
C HIS A 262 -14.26 -26.41 21.69
N TRP A 263 -13.88 -27.69 21.85
CA TRP A 263 -14.60 -28.87 21.30
C TRP A 263 -14.98 -28.77 19.82
N GLY A 264 -14.08 -28.23 18.99
CA GLY A 264 -14.31 -28.05 17.57
C GLY A 264 -15.16 -26.82 17.20
N TRP A 265 -15.71 -26.10 18.16
CA TRP A 265 -16.37 -24.83 17.98
C TRP A 265 -15.39 -23.68 18.12
N SER A 266 -15.53 -22.65 17.31
CA SER A 266 -14.84 -21.38 17.45
C SER A 266 -15.85 -20.26 17.24
N ILE A 267 -15.90 -19.32 18.18
CA ILE A 267 -16.63 -18.06 18.03
C ILE A 267 -15.64 -16.92 18.07
N GLY A 268 -15.67 -16.06 17.07
CA GLY A 268 -14.76 -14.92 16.94
C GLY A 268 -15.53 -13.63 16.71
N ALA A 269 -14.99 -12.55 17.24
CA ALA A 269 -15.45 -11.21 16.99
C ALA A 269 -14.26 -10.31 16.65
N GLN A 270 -14.41 -9.48 15.62
CA GLN A 270 -13.44 -8.46 15.22
C GLN A 270 -14.14 -7.12 15.10
N VAL A 271 -13.49 -6.09 15.59
CA VAL A 271 -13.95 -4.71 15.46
C VAL A 271 -12.79 -3.85 14.98
N GLN A 272 -13.04 -2.98 14.03
CA GLN A 272 -12.06 -2.01 13.57
C GLN A 272 -12.68 -0.61 13.46
N SER A 273 -11.89 0.38 13.87
CA SER A 273 -12.23 1.78 13.61
C SER A 273 -11.97 2.14 12.15
N ASN A 274 -12.56 3.22 11.73
CA ASN A 274 -12.23 3.87 10.47
C ASN A 274 -10.74 4.28 10.44
N TYR A 275 -10.10 4.08 9.30
CA TYR A 275 -8.71 4.47 9.03
C TYR A 275 -8.68 5.47 7.87
N LYS A 276 -8.10 6.65 8.09
CA LYS A 276 -7.96 7.69 7.07
C LYS A 276 -6.49 8.07 6.88
N SER A 277 -6.13 8.41 5.65
CA SER A 277 -4.80 8.88 5.28
C SER A 277 -4.88 10.16 4.45
N LEU A 278 -3.89 11.03 4.61
CA LEU A 278 -3.72 12.22 3.79
C LEU A 278 -2.58 11.99 2.81
N TRP A 279 -2.82 12.30 1.52
CA TRP A 279 -1.78 12.42 0.51
C TRP A 279 -2.05 13.63 -0.38
N GLY A 280 -1.08 14.55 -0.41
CA GLY A 280 -1.30 15.86 -1.04
C GLY A 280 -2.43 16.63 -0.34
N GLU A 281 -3.50 16.87 -1.07
CA GLU A 281 -4.71 17.56 -0.58
C GLU A 281 -5.87 16.60 -0.32
N SER A 282 -5.70 15.29 -0.64
CA SER A 282 -6.76 14.29 -0.57
C SER A 282 -6.67 13.46 0.71
N ILE A 283 -7.78 13.42 1.47
CA ILE A 283 -7.99 12.50 2.59
C ILE A 283 -8.89 11.38 2.09
N SER A 284 -8.39 10.16 2.19
CA SER A 284 -9.13 8.95 1.86
C SER A 284 -9.03 7.95 3.00
N GLY A 285 -10.01 7.10 3.13
CA GLY A 285 -9.98 6.12 4.20
C GLY A 285 -10.92 4.96 3.98
N GLY A 286 -10.77 3.96 4.83
CA GLY A 286 -11.64 2.82 4.89
C GLY A 286 -12.78 3.01 5.89
N GLU A 287 -13.61 2.00 5.97
CA GLU A 287 -14.78 1.91 6.83
C GLU A 287 -14.39 1.49 8.26
N SER A 288 -15.23 1.83 9.22
CA SER A 288 -15.34 1.06 10.45
C SER A 288 -16.15 -0.21 10.19
N ALA A 289 -15.69 -1.34 10.69
CA ALA A 289 -16.37 -2.60 10.51
C ALA A 289 -16.32 -3.45 11.78
N HIS A 290 -17.33 -4.28 11.96
CA HIS A 290 -17.33 -5.35 12.94
C HIS A 290 -17.80 -6.65 12.30
N ILE A 291 -17.15 -7.75 12.68
CA ILE A 291 -17.39 -9.08 12.14
C ILE A 291 -17.62 -10.01 13.32
N ILE A 292 -18.63 -10.85 13.21
CA ILE A 292 -18.85 -11.97 14.13
C ILE A 292 -18.82 -13.23 13.28
N ALA A 293 -18.07 -14.23 13.73
CA ALA A 293 -17.96 -15.51 13.04
C ALA A 293 -18.16 -16.67 14.03
N LEU A 294 -18.91 -17.66 13.59
CA LEU A 294 -19.07 -18.94 14.25
C LEU A 294 -18.53 -20.03 13.33
N MET A 295 -17.65 -20.86 13.82
CA MET A 295 -17.09 -21.98 13.07
C MET A 295 -17.25 -23.27 13.85
N TYR A 296 -17.45 -24.38 13.12
CA TYR A 296 -17.47 -25.70 13.66
C TYR A 296 -16.60 -26.64 12.80
N GLN A 297 -15.58 -27.22 13.39
CA GLN A 297 -14.71 -28.19 12.74
C GLN A 297 -15.13 -29.60 13.09
N TYR A 298 -15.49 -30.38 12.06
CA TYR A 298 -15.76 -31.80 12.17
C TYR A 298 -14.84 -32.58 11.24
N LYS A 299 -13.89 -33.29 11.80
CA LYS A 299 -12.88 -34.04 11.04
C LYS A 299 -12.16 -33.13 10.03
N ARG A 300 -12.43 -33.31 8.72
CA ARG A 300 -11.83 -32.55 7.61
C ARG A 300 -12.73 -31.42 7.09
N ALA A 301 -13.95 -31.31 7.60
CA ALA A 301 -14.90 -30.28 7.23
C ALA A 301 -14.88 -29.15 8.25
N VAL A 302 -14.97 -27.91 7.77
CA VAL A 302 -15.16 -26.71 8.58
C VAL A 302 -16.43 -26.01 8.06
N PHE A 303 -17.41 -25.88 8.93
CA PHE A 303 -18.62 -25.12 8.70
C PHE A 303 -18.41 -23.73 9.29
N MET A 304 -18.79 -22.67 8.58
CA MET A 304 -18.65 -21.30 9.06
C MET A 304 -19.87 -20.46 8.74
N LEU A 305 -20.26 -19.64 9.71
CA LEU A 305 -21.22 -18.57 9.57
C LEU A 305 -20.51 -17.28 9.98
N GLY A 306 -20.38 -16.32 9.07
CA GLY A 306 -19.78 -15.01 9.32
C GLY A 306 -20.77 -13.91 8.99
N CYS A 307 -20.94 -12.95 9.90
CA CYS A 307 -21.75 -11.77 9.65
C CYS A 307 -20.89 -10.51 9.81
N MET A 308 -20.88 -9.68 8.78
CA MET A 308 -20.25 -8.37 8.77
C MET A 308 -21.27 -7.30 9.08
N ASN A 309 -20.93 -6.40 9.98
CA ASN A 309 -21.74 -5.27 10.42
C ASN A 309 -23.18 -5.62 10.86
N PRO A 310 -23.44 -6.72 11.61
CA PRO A 310 -24.80 -7.11 11.95
C PRO A 310 -25.56 -6.04 12.75
N PHE A 311 -24.85 -5.17 13.47
CA PHE A 311 -25.41 -4.13 14.31
C PHE A 311 -25.31 -2.71 13.74
N SER A 312 -24.66 -2.53 12.57
CA SER A 312 -24.52 -1.20 11.95
C SER A 312 -25.71 -0.88 11.06
N ASN A 313 -26.17 0.36 11.12
CA ASN A 313 -27.18 0.90 10.20
C ASN A 313 -26.56 1.82 9.15
N ASP A 314 -25.30 2.23 9.33
CA ASP A 314 -24.59 3.19 8.48
C ASP A 314 -23.20 2.66 8.12
N PHE A 315 -23.11 1.91 7.01
CA PHE A 315 -21.84 1.52 6.46
C PHE A 315 -21.42 2.53 5.40
N LYS A 316 -20.45 3.37 5.73
CA LYS A 316 -20.04 4.51 4.89
C LYS A 316 -18.55 4.67 4.79
N VAL A 317 -18.12 5.20 3.65
CA VAL A 317 -16.74 5.65 3.38
C VAL A 317 -16.76 7.15 3.16
N GLU A 318 -15.85 7.84 3.80
CA GLU A 318 -15.70 9.29 3.66
C GLU A 318 -14.39 9.63 2.96
N SER A 319 -14.45 10.56 2.02
CA SER A 319 -13.29 11.17 1.38
C SER A 319 -13.42 12.68 1.39
N GLU A 320 -12.30 13.38 1.45
CA GLU A 320 -12.21 14.84 1.47
C GLU A 320 -11.06 15.27 0.58
N ASN A 321 -11.28 16.31 -0.23
CA ASN A 321 -10.20 17.00 -0.92
C ASN A 321 -10.16 18.44 -0.43
N ARG A 322 -9.00 18.92 0.00
CA ARG A 322 -8.78 20.25 0.59
C ARG A 322 -8.26 21.27 -0.40
N ASN A 323 -8.39 20.98 -1.69
CA ASN A 323 -7.96 21.90 -2.72
C ASN A 323 -8.80 23.20 -2.66
N ARG A 324 -8.13 24.34 -2.82
CA ARG A 324 -8.78 25.68 -2.75
C ARG A 324 -9.73 25.97 -3.90
N TYR A 325 -9.61 25.29 -5.05
CA TYR A 325 -10.44 25.54 -6.23
C TYR A 325 -11.60 24.55 -6.36
N ALA A 326 -11.34 23.29 -6.05
CA ALA A 326 -12.31 22.20 -6.20
C ALA A 326 -12.25 21.24 -4.99
N GLY A 327 -12.29 21.85 -3.79
CA GLY A 327 -12.40 21.08 -2.55
C GLY A 327 -13.78 20.44 -2.43
N TYR A 328 -13.82 19.21 -1.87
CA TYR A 328 -15.07 18.50 -1.62
C TYR A 328 -14.97 17.63 -0.39
N LYS A 329 -16.13 17.32 0.18
CA LYS A 329 -16.30 16.25 1.16
C LYS A 329 -17.41 15.32 0.66
N ARG A 330 -17.06 14.04 0.49
CA ARG A 330 -17.97 13.02 -0.04
C ARG A 330 -18.19 11.92 0.99
N THR A 331 -19.42 11.54 1.19
CA THR A 331 -19.83 10.37 1.98
C THR A 331 -20.52 9.38 1.04
N SER A 332 -19.96 8.19 0.91
CA SER A 332 -20.54 7.09 0.12
C SER A 332 -21.13 6.04 1.05
N TYR A 333 -22.42 5.74 0.92
CA TYR A 333 -23.09 4.72 1.68
C TYR A 333 -23.07 3.39 0.92
N LEU A 334 -22.51 2.36 1.53
CA LEU A 334 -22.37 1.03 0.95
C LEU A 334 -23.56 0.13 1.35
N ARG A 335 -24.77 0.48 0.90
CA ARG A 335 -26.00 -0.18 1.32
C ARG A 335 -26.06 -1.67 0.97
N ALA A 336 -25.53 -2.08 -0.18
CA ALA A 336 -25.55 -3.46 -0.65
C ALA A 336 -24.74 -4.42 0.24
N THR A 337 -23.69 -3.94 0.90
CA THR A 337 -22.80 -4.73 1.76
C THR A 337 -22.87 -4.33 3.23
N GLN A 338 -23.83 -3.48 3.58
CA GLN A 338 -23.97 -2.92 4.91
C GLN A 338 -24.12 -4.00 5.98
N LYS A 339 -24.92 -5.02 5.73
CA LYS A 339 -25.12 -6.19 6.59
C LYS A 339 -24.99 -7.43 5.71
N LEU A 340 -23.86 -8.10 5.79
CA LEU A 340 -23.58 -9.29 4.98
C LEU A 340 -23.37 -10.49 5.89
N CYS A 341 -24.19 -11.52 5.74
CA CYS A 341 -23.96 -12.82 6.37
C CYS A 341 -23.60 -13.85 5.29
N VAL A 342 -22.59 -14.62 5.58
CA VAL A 342 -22.06 -15.66 4.68
C VAL A 342 -22.03 -16.99 5.41
N LEU A 343 -22.63 -18.00 4.79
CA LEU A 343 -22.51 -19.39 5.21
C LEU A 343 -21.52 -20.10 4.29
N GLY A 344 -20.55 -20.81 4.85
CA GLY A 344 -19.53 -21.50 4.08
C GLY A 344 -19.21 -22.89 4.62
N VAL A 345 -18.82 -23.76 3.73
CA VAL A 345 -18.27 -25.10 4.07
C VAL A 345 -16.94 -25.25 3.37
N ARG A 346 -15.90 -25.56 4.13
CA ARG A 346 -14.57 -25.88 3.60
C ARG A 346 -14.25 -27.34 3.92
N TRP A 347 -13.97 -28.11 2.88
CA TRP A 347 -13.56 -29.49 3.02
C TRP A 347 -12.08 -29.65 2.59
N ASN A 348 -11.23 -30.13 3.50
CA ASN A 348 -9.82 -30.37 3.20
C ASN A 348 -9.64 -31.78 2.66
N ILE A 349 -9.46 -31.89 1.35
CA ILE A 349 -9.21 -33.16 0.67
C ILE A 349 -7.70 -33.24 0.41
N ASN A 350 -7.01 -34.09 1.17
CA ASN A 350 -5.57 -34.33 1.00
C ASN A 350 -5.34 -35.80 0.65
N TRP A 351 -4.83 -36.05 -0.54
CA TRP A 351 -4.31 -37.36 -0.94
C TRP A 351 -2.95 -37.20 -1.62
N GLY A 352 -2.13 -38.26 -1.59
CA GLY A 352 -0.82 -38.27 -2.22
C GLY A 352 0.35 -37.84 -1.31
N ARG A 353 1.56 -37.96 -1.84
CA ARG A 353 2.79 -37.55 -1.15
C ARG A 353 2.93 -36.01 -1.18
N LYS A 354 3.24 -35.41 -0.03
CA LYS A 354 3.63 -34.00 0.02
C LYS A 354 4.99 -33.81 -0.63
N HIS A 355 5.05 -33.14 -1.75
CA HIS A 355 6.29 -32.65 -2.33
C HIS A 355 6.49 -31.19 -1.89
N ASN A 356 7.64 -30.91 -1.30
CA ASN A 356 8.07 -29.54 -1.10
C ASN A 356 8.52 -28.99 -2.45
N SER A 357 7.72 -28.14 -3.07
CA SER A 357 8.18 -27.36 -4.22
C SER A 357 9.27 -26.40 -3.74
N GLY A 358 10.40 -26.35 -4.45
CA GLY A 358 11.44 -25.35 -4.18
C GLY A 358 10.85 -23.94 -4.21
N ALA A 359 11.31 -23.09 -3.31
CA ALA A 359 10.88 -21.68 -3.30
C ALA A 359 11.19 -21.02 -4.65
N LYS A 360 10.20 -20.37 -5.25
CA LYS A 360 10.37 -19.59 -6.47
C LYS A 360 11.30 -18.41 -6.15
N ARG A 361 12.48 -18.37 -6.75
CA ARG A 361 13.48 -17.33 -6.49
C ARG A 361 13.24 -16.04 -7.25
N LEU A 362 12.52 -16.10 -8.37
CA LEU A 362 12.22 -14.92 -9.20
C LEU A 362 10.82 -14.42 -8.87
N ASN A 363 10.72 -13.15 -8.50
CA ASN A 363 9.45 -12.45 -8.37
C ASN A 363 9.04 -11.89 -9.72
N ASN A 364 8.27 -12.67 -10.49
CA ASN A 364 7.71 -12.26 -11.78
C ASN A 364 6.34 -11.59 -11.64
N GLU A 365 5.88 -11.33 -10.43
CA GLU A 365 4.63 -10.60 -10.18
C GLU A 365 4.81 -9.15 -10.61
N GLY A 366 4.37 -8.85 -11.81
CA GLY A 366 4.21 -7.49 -12.30
C GLY A 366 2.84 -6.97 -11.89
N SER A 367 2.77 -5.82 -11.24
CA SER A 367 1.52 -5.08 -11.20
C SER A 367 1.13 -4.76 -12.66
N SER A 368 0.02 -5.31 -13.12
CA SER A 368 -0.62 -4.83 -14.34
C SER A 368 -1.23 -3.47 -14.00
N GLU A 369 -0.46 -2.39 -14.15
CA GLU A 369 -1.04 -1.06 -14.10
C GLU A 369 -1.87 -0.88 -15.38
N SER A 370 -3.17 -1.10 -15.27
CA SER A 370 -4.12 -0.70 -16.30
C SER A 370 -4.38 0.80 -16.13
N VAL A 371 -4.36 1.53 -17.24
CA VAL A 371 -4.84 2.93 -17.26
C VAL A 371 -6.32 2.90 -16.93
N LYS A 372 -6.71 3.55 -15.86
CA LYS A 372 -8.11 3.74 -15.50
C LYS A 372 -8.62 5.02 -16.16
N ALA A 373 -9.86 5.00 -16.64
CA ALA A 373 -10.54 6.22 -17.07
C ALA A 373 -10.65 7.20 -15.88
N ALA A 374 -10.37 8.47 -16.09
CA ALA A 374 -10.54 9.50 -15.08
C ALA A 374 -12.02 9.54 -14.61
N GLY A 375 -12.26 9.68 -13.31
CA GLY A 375 -13.61 9.76 -12.75
C GLY A 375 -14.25 8.43 -12.31
N LYS A 376 -13.61 7.28 -12.52
CA LYS A 376 -14.05 5.99 -11.93
C LYS A 376 -13.13 5.64 -10.76
N GLY A 377 -13.47 6.11 -9.58
CA GLY A 377 -12.82 5.80 -8.30
C GLY A 377 -13.84 5.67 -7.19
#